data_6bb462934d119715b98a06e5c3ae3239
#
_entry.id   6bb462934d119715b98a06e5c3ae3239
#
_cell.length_a   1.000
_cell.length_b   1.000
_cell.length_c   1.000
_cell.angle_alpha   90.00
_cell.angle_beta   90.00
_cell.angle_gamma   90.00
#
_symmetry.space_group_name_H-M   'P 1'
#
loop_
_entity.id
_entity.type
_entity.pdbx_description
1 polymer ?
#
loop_
_entity_poly.entity_id
_entity_poly.type
_entity_poly.pdbx_seq_one_letter_code
_entity_poly.pdbx_strand_id
1 'polypeptide(L)'
;MKVVVVHYHFKSGGVTSVIRRHLEACLRAGIEAFLLTGEEPPDSPGVPWETVPGLAYDPPGRRESPDTVLGRGAALARDLAAAAGRLSGGGPVLYHVHNPTIRKNAALCPALDILARTGARILIQAHDFAEDWRPDMLQHGLPYPAGCRWAVLNGRDYRALRDAGLSEADIDLLPNPLPSRAASVPPASASRADLVLYPVRGIPRKNLGELLLLSRWLPPDLSAAVTLPPNNPRDRPIHEAWKSLARETGARVFFDAGLSSSLDDLYARTRTVVTTSVKEGFGFSFLEPLARGVPVAGRRLASVLPDFEAAGISYPGLYSALRVPEGLFNREAFETRLYAVLESVSRAVAAALGHRPSWLAERMDRVRQAALPPEGPDFGVLDAEAQAEALERVFRDPDAPSSFEARNPFLRSWWEVPPPDGSEALEEYSPARCGDRLVEAYERTVASVGSGSTPDRAALLRALLVPEGFFCPGL
;
A
#
# COMPACT_ATOMS: atom_id res chain seq x y z
N MET A 1 -17.25 -4.83 25.84
CA MET A 1 -16.90 -3.71 24.94
C MET A 1 -17.56 -3.96 23.60
N LYS A 2 -18.14 -2.93 22.97
CA LYS A 2 -18.76 -2.99 21.64
C LYS A 2 -17.93 -2.17 20.67
N VAL A 3 -17.58 -2.75 19.51
CA VAL A 3 -16.75 -2.14 18.49
C VAL A 3 -17.50 -2.08 17.16
N VAL A 4 -17.54 -0.91 16.53
CA VAL A 4 -18.11 -0.71 15.20
C VAL A 4 -16.95 -0.45 14.24
N VAL A 5 -16.65 -1.40 13.39
CA VAL A 5 -15.66 -1.25 12.33
C VAL A 5 -16.30 -0.49 11.18
N VAL A 6 -15.59 0.54 10.67
CA VAL A 6 -16.09 1.42 9.61
C VAL A 6 -15.12 1.39 8.43
N HIS A 7 -15.63 1.05 7.24
CA HIS A 7 -14.86 1.11 6.00
C HIS A 7 -15.77 1.37 4.79
N TYR A 8 -15.21 1.96 3.75
CA TYR A 8 -15.93 2.36 2.54
C TYR A 8 -16.69 1.22 1.84
N HIS A 9 -16.14 0.02 1.82
CA HIS A 9 -16.69 -1.18 1.18
C HIS A 9 -16.09 -2.45 1.79
N PHE A 10 -16.64 -3.61 1.43
CA PHE A 10 -16.13 -4.92 1.86
C PHE A 10 -15.72 -5.82 0.69
N LYS A 11 -15.41 -5.23 -0.48
CA LYS A 11 -14.89 -5.94 -1.67
C LYS A 11 -13.52 -6.53 -1.39
N SER A 12 -13.19 -7.65 -2.04
CA SER A 12 -11.89 -8.32 -1.89
C SER A 12 -10.70 -7.36 -2.12
N GLY A 13 -9.80 -7.29 -1.14
CA GLY A 13 -8.63 -6.42 -1.14
C GLY A 13 -7.83 -6.51 0.15
N GLY A 14 -6.65 -5.88 0.18
CA GLY A 14 -5.75 -5.91 1.34
C GLY A 14 -6.39 -5.41 2.63
N VAL A 15 -7.04 -4.25 2.60
CA VAL A 15 -7.70 -3.67 3.78
C VAL A 15 -8.86 -4.57 4.26
N THR A 16 -9.68 -5.07 3.33
CA THR A 16 -10.78 -6.01 3.69
C THR A 16 -10.27 -7.27 4.35
N SER A 17 -9.14 -7.81 3.89
CA SER A 17 -8.51 -8.98 4.51
C SER A 17 -8.04 -8.68 5.94
N VAL A 18 -7.54 -7.48 6.20
CA VAL A 18 -7.16 -7.04 7.55
C VAL A 18 -8.41 -6.87 8.42
N ILE A 19 -9.46 -6.22 7.92
CA ILE A 19 -10.72 -6.05 8.64
C ILE A 19 -11.29 -7.41 9.07
N ARG A 20 -11.31 -8.41 8.19
CA ARG A 20 -11.77 -9.77 8.55
C ARG A 20 -11.01 -10.35 9.73
N ARG A 21 -9.68 -10.24 9.73
CA ARG A 21 -8.82 -10.73 10.82
C ARG A 21 -9.02 -9.94 12.12
N HIS A 22 -9.28 -8.63 12.02
CA HIS A 22 -9.64 -7.83 13.19
C HIS A 22 -11.00 -8.23 13.77
N LEU A 23 -11.99 -8.48 12.93
CA LEU A 23 -13.30 -9.01 13.38
C LEU A 23 -13.14 -10.39 14.04
N GLU A 24 -12.35 -11.30 13.46
CA GLU A 24 -12.03 -12.59 14.07
C GLU A 24 -11.29 -12.43 15.40
N ALA A 25 -10.37 -11.47 15.53
CA ALA A 25 -9.70 -11.18 16.80
C ALA A 25 -10.66 -10.65 17.85
N CYS A 26 -11.59 -9.77 17.48
CA CYS A 26 -12.67 -9.30 18.37
C CYS A 26 -13.51 -10.46 18.89
N LEU A 27 -13.94 -11.36 18.01
CA LEU A 27 -14.75 -12.51 18.39
C LEU A 27 -14.02 -13.44 19.36
N ARG A 28 -12.71 -13.70 19.10
CA ARG A 28 -11.87 -14.50 20.01
C ARG A 28 -11.72 -13.86 21.39
N ALA A 29 -11.64 -12.53 21.44
CA ALA A 29 -11.52 -11.77 22.69
C ALA A 29 -12.87 -11.54 23.40
N GLY A 30 -13.99 -12.07 22.89
CA GLY A 30 -15.32 -11.84 23.46
C GLY A 30 -15.82 -10.39 23.28
N ILE A 31 -15.30 -9.66 22.29
CA ILE A 31 -15.72 -8.31 21.95
C ILE A 31 -16.85 -8.39 20.94
N GLU A 32 -17.97 -7.73 21.24
CA GLU A 32 -19.10 -7.59 20.31
C GLU A 32 -18.65 -6.65 19.16
N ALA A 33 -18.54 -7.18 17.95
CA ALA A 33 -18.10 -6.45 16.78
C ALA A 33 -19.21 -6.31 15.74
N PHE A 34 -19.26 -5.16 15.09
CA PHE A 34 -20.22 -4.79 14.05
C PHE A 34 -19.46 -4.16 12.88
N LEU A 35 -20.07 -4.16 11.67
CA LEU A 35 -19.47 -3.55 10.49
C LEU A 35 -20.40 -2.52 9.85
N LEU A 36 -19.89 -1.32 9.57
CA LEU A 36 -20.55 -0.31 8.72
C LEU A 36 -19.77 -0.16 7.42
N THR A 37 -20.48 -0.26 6.29
CA THR A 37 -19.92 -0.12 4.96
C THR A 37 -20.71 0.87 4.11
N GLY A 38 -20.08 1.46 3.09
CA GLY A 38 -20.77 2.35 2.14
C GLY A 38 -21.52 1.61 1.03
N GLU A 39 -21.20 0.32 0.84
CA GLU A 39 -21.81 -0.55 -0.18
C GLU A 39 -22.11 -1.91 0.45
N GLU A 40 -23.07 -2.63 -0.11
CA GLU A 40 -23.41 -3.98 0.33
C GLU A 40 -22.19 -4.92 0.24
N PRO A 41 -21.84 -5.65 1.31
CA PRO A 41 -20.78 -6.64 1.26
C PRO A 41 -21.10 -7.75 0.24
N PRO A 42 -20.15 -8.13 -0.62
CA PRO A 42 -20.38 -9.20 -1.61
C PRO A 42 -20.53 -10.59 -0.98
N ASP A 43 -20.07 -10.74 0.25
CA ASP A 43 -20.12 -11.96 1.06
C ASP A 43 -20.27 -11.60 2.54
N SER A 44 -20.66 -12.58 3.37
CA SER A 44 -20.87 -12.35 4.81
C SER A 44 -19.59 -11.88 5.51
N PRO A 45 -19.66 -10.77 6.27
CA PRO A 45 -18.55 -10.35 7.12
C PRO A 45 -18.30 -11.23 8.37
N GLY A 46 -19.24 -12.12 8.70
CA GLY A 46 -19.18 -12.94 9.92
C GLY A 46 -19.65 -12.22 11.20
N VAL A 47 -20.10 -10.99 11.10
CA VAL A 47 -20.66 -10.15 12.17
C VAL A 47 -21.90 -9.41 11.66
N PRO A 48 -22.79 -8.88 12.53
CA PRO A 48 -23.87 -8.02 12.10
C PRO A 48 -23.33 -6.76 11.41
N TRP A 49 -23.98 -6.35 10.34
CA TRP A 49 -23.53 -5.23 9.52
C TRP A 49 -24.70 -4.39 8.99
N GLU A 50 -24.36 -3.15 8.59
CA GLU A 50 -25.32 -2.23 7.96
C GLU A 50 -24.63 -1.38 6.89
N THR A 51 -25.35 -1.08 5.81
CA THR A 51 -24.89 -0.17 4.75
C THR A 51 -25.26 1.28 5.08
N VAL A 52 -24.26 2.15 5.05
CA VAL A 52 -24.38 3.60 5.15
C VAL A 52 -23.94 4.21 3.83
N PRO A 53 -24.85 4.49 2.87
CA PRO A 53 -24.47 4.89 1.50
C PRO A 53 -23.58 6.14 1.44
N GLY A 54 -23.72 7.05 2.38
CA GLY A 54 -22.86 8.25 2.49
C GLY A 54 -21.39 7.96 2.78
N LEU A 55 -21.04 6.72 3.15
CA LEU A 55 -19.67 6.25 3.41
C LEU A 55 -18.95 5.77 2.14
N ALA A 56 -19.65 5.46 1.05
CA ALA A 56 -19.05 5.00 -0.20
C ALA A 56 -18.02 5.99 -0.77
N TYR A 57 -17.14 5.52 -1.65
CA TYR A 57 -16.18 6.39 -2.34
C TYR A 57 -16.89 7.52 -3.09
N ASP A 58 -16.33 8.70 -3.04
CA ASP A 58 -16.76 9.79 -3.90
C ASP A 58 -16.50 9.44 -5.38
N PRO A 59 -17.41 9.84 -6.31
CA PRO A 59 -17.17 9.68 -7.72
C PRO A 59 -15.85 10.33 -8.15
N PRO A 60 -15.11 9.71 -9.08
CA PRO A 60 -13.88 10.29 -9.61
C PRO A 60 -14.08 11.71 -10.14
N GLY A 61 -13.15 12.61 -9.79
CA GLY A 61 -13.19 14.00 -10.25
C GLY A 61 -14.23 14.89 -9.54
N ARG A 62 -14.95 14.38 -8.54
CA ARG A 62 -15.87 15.20 -7.73
C ARG A 62 -15.11 16.34 -7.06
N ARG A 63 -15.55 17.57 -7.33
CA ARG A 63 -15.05 18.78 -6.67
C ARG A 63 -16.21 19.48 -5.98
N GLU A 64 -16.04 19.80 -4.72
CA GLU A 64 -17.06 20.45 -3.89
C GLU A 64 -16.44 21.60 -3.10
N SER A 65 -17.26 22.58 -2.71
CA SER A 65 -16.82 23.60 -1.76
C SER A 65 -16.60 22.97 -0.37
N PRO A 66 -15.73 23.55 0.47
CA PRO A 66 -15.56 23.10 1.85
C PRO A 66 -16.89 23.03 2.62
N ASP A 67 -17.78 23.99 2.45
CA ASP A 67 -19.08 24.03 3.12
C ASP A 67 -19.98 22.86 2.71
N THR A 68 -19.97 22.50 1.42
CA THR A 68 -20.71 21.33 0.93
C THR A 68 -20.17 20.04 1.55
N VAL A 69 -18.85 19.89 1.63
CA VAL A 69 -18.20 18.73 2.25
C VAL A 69 -18.50 18.66 3.75
N LEU A 70 -18.47 19.79 4.46
CA LEU A 70 -18.85 19.86 5.88
C LEU A 70 -20.32 19.49 6.10
N GLY A 71 -21.23 19.96 5.25
CA GLY A 71 -22.65 19.59 5.28
C GLY A 71 -22.86 18.08 5.09
N ARG A 72 -22.18 17.48 4.12
CA ARG A 72 -22.17 16.00 3.92
C ARG A 72 -21.58 15.28 5.14
N GLY A 73 -20.50 15.81 5.72
CA GLY A 73 -19.89 15.28 6.93
C GLY A 73 -20.87 15.24 8.11
N ALA A 74 -21.65 16.31 8.30
CA ALA A 74 -22.68 16.36 9.32
C ALA A 74 -23.81 15.34 9.09
N ALA A 75 -24.23 15.14 7.85
CA ALA A 75 -25.21 14.09 7.51
C ALA A 75 -24.61 12.69 7.78
N LEU A 76 -23.40 12.42 7.29
CA LEU A 76 -22.73 11.13 7.48
C LEU A 76 -22.50 10.81 8.97
N ALA A 77 -22.13 11.80 9.80
CA ALA A 77 -21.98 11.60 11.24
C ALA A 77 -23.28 11.11 11.90
N ARG A 78 -24.43 11.72 11.54
CA ARG A 78 -25.75 11.27 12.04
C ARG A 78 -26.07 9.86 11.57
N ASP A 79 -25.83 9.55 10.30
CA ASP A 79 -26.12 8.23 9.73
C ASP A 79 -25.27 7.14 10.38
N LEU A 80 -23.96 7.40 10.58
CA LEU A 80 -23.04 6.48 11.27
C LEU A 80 -23.48 6.24 12.73
N ALA A 81 -23.85 7.30 13.47
CA ALA A 81 -24.31 7.17 14.85
C ALA A 81 -25.62 6.39 14.94
N ALA A 82 -26.57 6.68 14.05
CA ALA A 82 -27.85 5.98 14.00
C ALA A 82 -27.69 4.49 13.66
N ALA A 83 -26.87 4.14 12.65
CA ALA A 83 -26.60 2.78 12.26
C ALA A 83 -25.85 2.02 13.38
N ALA A 84 -24.85 2.62 13.98
CA ALA A 84 -24.13 2.03 15.13
C ALA A 84 -25.10 1.78 16.32
N GLY A 85 -26.01 2.72 16.60
CA GLY A 85 -27.03 2.55 17.63
C GLY A 85 -27.98 1.40 17.36
N ARG A 86 -28.45 1.23 16.11
CA ARG A 86 -29.29 0.10 15.71
C ARG A 86 -28.59 -1.24 15.88
N LEU A 87 -27.37 -1.35 15.36
CA LEU A 87 -26.59 -2.60 15.41
C LEU A 87 -26.21 -2.98 16.83
N SER A 88 -25.82 -2.02 17.66
CA SER A 88 -25.36 -2.28 19.03
C SER A 88 -26.48 -2.40 20.06
N GLY A 89 -27.73 -2.16 19.70
CA GLY A 89 -28.85 -2.10 20.64
C GLY A 89 -28.77 -0.91 21.62
N GLY A 90 -28.07 0.15 21.24
CA GLY A 90 -27.77 1.32 22.07
C GLY A 90 -26.56 1.15 22.99
N GLY A 91 -26.21 2.20 23.71
CA GLY A 91 -25.04 2.24 24.59
C GLY A 91 -23.74 2.64 23.86
N PRO A 92 -22.66 2.83 24.63
CA PRO A 92 -21.40 3.32 24.08
C PRO A 92 -20.73 2.28 23.18
N VAL A 93 -20.25 2.74 22.03
CA VAL A 93 -19.45 1.98 21.07
C VAL A 93 -18.12 2.66 20.82
N LEU A 94 -17.09 1.86 20.49
CA LEU A 94 -15.84 2.34 19.90
C LEU A 94 -15.95 2.24 18.38
N TYR A 95 -15.65 3.30 17.66
CA TYR A 95 -15.52 3.29 16.20
C TYR A 95 -14.08 2.97 15.80
N HIS A 96 -13.87 1.85 15.11
CA HIS A 96 -12.60 1.52 14.49
C HIS A 96 -12.67 1.82 13.00
N VAL A 97 -12.08 2.92 12.57
CA VAL A 97 -12.23 3.46 11.20
C VAL A 97 -11.00 3.14 10.37
N HIS A 98 -11.18 2.34 9.33
CA HIS A 98 -10.09 1.95 8.44
C HIS A 98 -9.89 2.94 7.31
N ASN A 99 -8.66 3.44 7.19
CA ASN A 99 -8.11 4.19 6.05
C ASN A 99 -8.86 5.47 5.66
N PRO A 100 -9.39 6.30 6.60
CA PRO A 100 -9.98 7.58 6.25
C PRO A 100 -8.95 8.55 5.67
N THR A 101 -7.67 8.30 5.94
CA THR A 101 -6.51 9.10 5.55
C THR A 101 -6.24 9.13 4.05
N ILE A 102 -6.73 8.12 3.29
CA ILE A 102 -6.64 8.12 1.82
C ILE A 102 -7.60 9.12 1.16
N ARG A 103 -8.57 9.66 1.91
CA ARG A 103 -9.52 10.72 1.50
C ARG A 103 -10.37 10.38 0.26
N LYS A 104 -10.68 9.12 0.03
CA LYS A 104 -11.57 8.69 -1.08
C LYS A 104 -13.04 9.04 -0.86
N ASN A 105 -13.40 9.48 0.32
CA ASN A 105 -14.66 10.16 0.66
C ASN A 105 -14.30 11.40 1.46
N ALA A 106 -14.52 12.58 0.89
CA ALA A 106 -14.15 13.85 1.49
C ALA A 106 -14.93 14.15 2.78
N ALA A 107 -16.13 13.60 2.92
CA ALA A 107 -17.02 13.83 4.07
C ALA A 107 -16.64 13.00 5.30
N LEU A 108 -15.83 11.93 5.16
CA LEU A 108 -15.57 11.01 6.27
C LEU A 108 -14.79 11.67 7.41
N CYS A 109 -13.68 12.36 7.14
CA CYS A 109 -12.91 13.04 8.20
C CYS A 109 -13.74 14.10 8.94
N PRO A 110 -14.52 14.98 8.27
CA PRO A 110 -15.47 15.87 8.94
C PRO A 110 -16.53 15.13 9.79
N ALA A 111 -17.03 13.99 9.31
CA ALA A 111 -17.98 13.20 10.09
C ALA A 111 -17.36 12.65 11.38
N LEU A 112 -16.11 12.15 11.30
CA LEU A 112 -15.38 11.65 12.46
C LEU A 112 -15.06 12.76 13.46
N ASP A 113 -14.74 13.99 13.00
CA ASP A 113 -14.51 15.13 13.87
C ASP A 113 -15.79 15.50 14.66
N ILE A 114 -16.96 15.47 14.02
CA ILE A 114 -18.24 15.69 14.69
C ILE A 114 -18.53 14.60 15.72
N LEU A 115 -18.33 13.32 15.36
CA LEU A 115 -18.52 12.20 16.28
C LEU A 115 -17.59 12.30 17.51
N ALA A 116 -16.31 12.62 17.29
CA ALA A 116 -15.35 12.78 18.37
C ALA A 116 -15.76 13.93 19.32
N ARG A 117 -16.20 15.06 18.79
CA ARG A 117 -16.71 16.20 19.59
C ARG A 117 -17.97 15.88 20.39
N THR A 118 -18.75 14.91 19.96
CA THR A 118 -19.91 14.41 20.71
C THR A 118 -19.56 13.30 21.72
N GLY A 119 -18.27 13.03 21.91
CA GLY A 119 -17.77 12.07 22.91
C GLY A 119 -17.58 10.65 22.41
N ALA A 120 -17.74 10.40 21.09
CA ALA A 120 -17.47 9.08 20.52
C ALA A 120 -15.98 8.70 20.67
N ARG A 121 -15.73 7.43 21.01
CA ARG A 121 -14.39 6.85 21.05
C ARG A 121 -14.01 6.36 19.67
N ILE A 122 -12.94 6.89 19.10
CA ILE A 122 -12.54 6.63 17.70
C ILE A 122 -11.09 6.23 17.64
N LEU A 123 -10.83 5.03 17.07
CA LEU A 123 -9.51 4.58 16.62
C LEU A 123 -9.46 4.72 15.10
N ILE A 124 -8.56 5.54 14.58
CA ILE A 124 -8.29 5.68 13.15
C ILE A 124 -7.12 4.77 12.80
N GLN A 125 -7.34 3.77 11.96
CA GLN A 125 -6.25 2.96 11.40
C GLN A 125 -5.91 3.44 10.00
N ALA A 126 -4.76 4.09 9.86
CA ALA A 126 -4.23 4.53 8.58
C ALA A 126 -3.48 3.38 7.89
N HIS A 127 -3.91 3.03 6.67
CA HIS A 127 -3.19 2.09 5.80
C HIS A 127 -2.39 2.82 4.72
N ASP A 128 -2.86 3.99 4.32
CA ASP A 128 -2.27 4.88 3.32
C ASP A 128 -2.64 6.33 3.66
N PHE A 129 -1.78 7.29 3.28
CA PHE A 129 -2.04 8.71 3.41
C PHE A 129 -2.24 9.37 2.04
N ALA A 130 -3.19 10.31 1.94
CA ALA A 130 -3.35 11.17 0.76
C ALA A 130 -2.09 12.02 0.52
N GLU A 131 -1.42 12.40 1.58
CA GLU A 131 -0.19 13.19 1.60
C GLU A 131 1.04 12.44 1.05
N ASP A 132 0.95 11.10 0.88
CA ASP A 132 2.04 10.28 0.37
C ASP A 132 1.98 10.10 -1.15
N TRP A 133 2.40 11.15 -1.89
CA TRP A 133 2.48 11.17 -3.36
C TRP A 133 1.16 10.85 -4.08
N ARG A 134 0.03 11.37 -3.57
CA ARG A 134 -1.30 11.18 -4.17
C ARG A 134 -1.98 12.54 -4.42
N PRO A 135 -1.52 13.32 -5.40
CA PRO A 135 -2.03 14.68 -5.65
C PRO A 135 -3.54 14.72 -5.86
N ASP A 136 -4.12 13.73 -6.53
CA ASP A 136 -5.56 13.63 -6.75
C ASP A 136 -6.39 13.48 -5.47
N MET A 137 -5.75 12.98 -4.39
CA MET A 137 -6.37 12.76 -3.09
C MET A 137 -6.17 13.93 -2.12
N LEU A 138 -5.35 14.92 -2.46
CA LEU A 138 -5.11 16.12 -1.66
C LEU A 138 -6.26 17.14 -1.77
N GLN A 139 -7.48 16.64 -1.83
CA GLN A 139 -8.66 17.48 -1.94
C GLN A 139 -8.91 18.24 -0.64
N HIS A 140 -9.38 19.50 -0.80
CA HIS A 140 -9.91 20.35 0.26
C HIS A 140 -8.98 20.52 1.48
N GLY A 141 -8.66 21.72 1.87
CA GLY A 141 -7.82 22.05 3.03
C GLY A 141 -8.39 21.63 4.39
N LEU A 142 -9.33 20.66 4.42
CA LEU A 142 -9.97 20.21 5.64
C LEU A 142 -8.99 19.41 6.51
N PRO A 143 -8.93 19.69 7.82
CA PRO A 143 -8.07 19.01 8.75
C PRO A 143 -8.47 17.54 8.93
N TYR A 144 -7.63 16.76 9.57
CA TYR A 144 -7.98 15.48 10.17
C TYR A 144 -8.82 15.69 11.43
N PRO A 145 -9.62 14.70 11.86
CA PRO A 145 -10.44 14.83 13.06
C PRO A 145 -9.56 14.94 14.32
N ALA A 146 -9.96 15.81 15.23
CA ALA A 146 -9.35 15.96 16.54
C ALA A 146 -9.92 14.95 17.56
N GLY A 147 -9.17 14.69 18.63
CA GLY A 147 -9.65 13.85 19.73
C GLY A 147 -9.77 12.35 19.40
N CYS A 148 -9.17 11.91 18.29
CA CYS A 148 -9.11 10.51 17.90
C CYS A 148 -7.77 9.88 18.32
N ARG A 149 -7.79 8.58 18.59
CA ARG A 149 -6.57 7.77 18.67
C ARG A 149 -6.19 7.26 17.28
N TRP A 150 -4.91 7.06 17.04
CA TRP A 150 -4.38 6.68 15.74
C TRP A 150 -3.67 5.34 15.81
N ALA A 151 -3.80 4.54 14.76
CA ALA A 151 -3.01 3.33 14.54
C ALA A 151 -2.41 3.36 13.13
N VAL A 152 -1.17 2.94 13.01
CA VAL A 152 -0.43 2.85 11.74
C VAL A 152 0.23 1.48 11.61
N LEU A 153 0.59 1.11 10.38
CA LEU A 153 1.08 -0.23 10.06
C LEU A 153 2.59 -0.39 10.24
N ASN A 154 3.34 0.73 10.23
CA ASN A 154 4.80 0.73 10.15
C ASN A 154 5.41 1.93 10.87
N GLY A 155 6.70 1.84 11.19
CA GLY A 155 7.44 2.87 11.91
C GLY A 155 7.66 4.16 11.12
N ARG A 156 7.65 4.12 9.77
CA ARG A 156 7.70 5.32 8.93
C ARG A 156 6.48 6.20 9.18
N ASP A 157 5.30 5.62 9.09
CA ASP A 157 4.03 6.33 9.25
C ASP A 157 3.82 6.78 10.70
N TYR A 158 4.32 5.98 11.66
CA TYR A 158 4.38 6.38 13.08
C TYR A 158 5.18 7.67 13.27
N ARG A 159 6.41 7.72 12.73
CA ARG A 159 7.25 8.92 12.80
C ARG A 159 6.61 10.11 12.09
N ALA A 160 5.98 9.90 10.93
CA ALA A 160 5.30 10.95 10.18
C ALA A 160 4.16 11.60 10.99
N LEU A 161 3.34 10.80 11.69
CA LEU A 161 2.27 11.31 12.56
C LEU A 161 2.83 12.06 13.78
N ARG A 162 3.90 11.53 14.41
CA ARG A 162 4.58 12.21 15.52
C ARG A 162 5.17 13.55 15.07
N ASP A 163 5.85 13.58 13.94
CA ASP A 163 6.44 14.80 13.37
C ASP A 163 5.37 15.80 12.92
N ALA A 164 4.15 15.32 12.64
CA ALA A 164 2.97 16.14 12.41
C ALA A 164 2.28 16.63 13.71
N GLY A 165 2.87 16.40 14.87
CA GLY A 165 2.42 16.96 16.16
C GLY A 165 1.48 16.08 16.97
N LEU A 166 1.24 14.83 16.58
CA LEU A 166 0.53 13.89 17.45
C LEU A 166 1.42 13.42 18.60
N SER A 167 0.84 13.31 19.80
CA SER A 167 1.50 12.71 20.95
C SER A 167 1.75 11.21 20.71
N GLU A 168 2.90 10.71 21.12
CA GLU A 168 3.17 9.27 21.11
C GLU A 168 2.11 8.46 21.88
N ALA A 169 1.53 9.07 22.93
CA ALA A 169 0.45 8.47 23.69
C ALA A 169 -0.83 8.25 22.88
N ASP A 170 -1.02 8.95 21.75
CA ASP A 170 -2.20 8.87 20.89
C ASP A 170 -1.97 8.02 19.63
N ILE A 171 -0.78 7.42 19.44
CA ILE A 171 -0.41 6.64 18.28
C ILE A 171 -0.06 5.21 18.68
N ASP A 172 -0.69 4.23 18.03
CA ASP A 172 -0.37 2.81 18.16
C ASP A 172 0.32 2.29 16.90
N LEU A 173 1.36 1.46 17.05
CA LEU A 173 1.90 0.65 15.97
C LEU A 173 1.12 -0.67 15.93
N LEU A 174 0.27 -0.81 14.91
CA LEU A 174 -0.63 -1.95 14.74
C LEU A 174 -0.40 -2.60 13.37
N PRO A 175 0.63 -3.46 13.23
CA PRO A 175 0.93 -4.13 11.98
C PRO A 175 -0.19 -5.09 11.56
N ASN A 176 -0.30 -5.34 10.27
CA ASN A 176 -1.30 -6.27 9.75
C ASN A 176 -0.96 -7.71 10.12
N PRO A 177 -1.94 -8.51 10.58
CA PRO A 177 -1.73 -9.93 10.87
C PRO A 177 -1.50 -10.75 9.60
N LEU A 178 -0.56 -11.70 9.67
CA LEU A 178 -0.35 -12.69 8.62
C LEU A 178 -1.57 -13.62 8.47
N PRO A 179 -1.79 -14.22 7.27
CA PRO A 179 -2.77 -15.27 7.12
C PRO A 179 -2.39 -16.50 7.95
N SER A 180 -3.35 -17.08 8.68
CA SER A 180 -3.14 -18.30 9.49
C SER A 180 -2.65 -19.52 8.68
N ARG A 181 -2.91 -19.55 7.38
CA ARG A 181 -2.50 -20.61 6.44
C ARG A 181 -1.15 -20.40 5.78
N ALA A 182 -0.44 -19.28 6.04
CA ALA A 182 0.83 -19.01 5.37
C ALA A 182 1.89 -20.11 5.60
N ALA A 183 1.87 -20.76 6.77
CA ALA A 183 2.83 -21.80 7.14
C ALA A 183 2.45 -23.23 6.71
N SER A 184 1.32 -23.46 6.02
CA SER A 184 0.77 -24.81 5.81
C SER A 184 1.19 -25.51 4.51
N VAL A 185 1.85 -24.80 3.58
CA VAL A 185 2.30 -25.38 2.31
C VAL A 185 3.81 -25.58 2.36
N PRO A 186 4.31 -26.83 2.22
CA PRO A 186 5.74 -27.09 2.13
C PRO A 186 6.34 -26.35 0.93
N PRO A 187 7.58 -25.83 1.04
CA PRO A 187 8.27 -25.29 -0.12
C PRO A 187 8.43 -26.37 -1.20
N ALA A 188 8.41 -25.93 -2.47
CA ALA A 188 8.61 -26.83 -3.59
C ALA A 188 9.93 -27.59 -3.44
N SER A 189 9.92 -28.90 -3.74
CA SER A 189 11.19 -29.60 -3.93
C SER A 189 11.92 -28.94 -5.11
N ALA A 190 13.24 -28.74 -4.99
CA ALA A 190 14.05 -28.06 -6.00
C ALA A 190 13.87 -28.64 -7.44
N SER A 191 13.47 -29.91 -7.55
CA SER A 191 13.23 -30.60 -8.83
C SER A 191 11.88 -30.25 -9.50
N ARG A 192 10.98 -29.53 -8.83
CA ARG A 192 9.64 -29.12 -9.35
C ARG A 192 9.44 -27.62 -9.44
N ALA A 193 10.40 -26.82 -8.97
CA ALA A 193 10.27 -25.39 -8.90
C ALA A 193 10.63 -24.73 -10.24
N ASP A 194 9.62 -24.48 -11.07
CA ASP A 194 9.72 -23.89 -12.40
C ASP A 194 9.21 -22.44 -12.47
N LEU A 195 8.86 -21.84 -11.30
CA LEU A 195 8.18 -20.57 -11.23
C LEU A 195 8.90 -19.54 -10.35
N VAL A 196 9.03 -18.32 -10.84
CA VAL A 196 9.28 -17.13 -10.06
C VAL A 196 7.93 -16.40 -9.87
N LEU A 197 7.43 -16.37 -8.65
CA LEU A 197 6.08 -15.90 -8.36
C LEU A 197 6.09 -14.44 -7.88
N TYR A 198 5.24 -13.62 -8.47
CA TYR A 198 4.88 -12.30 -7.95
C TYR A 198 3.42 -12.34 -7.47
N PRO A 199 3.16 -12.61 -6.18
CA PRO A 199 1.82 -12.88 -5.67
C PRO A 199 1.02 -11.60 -5.42
N VAL A 200 0.77 -10.82 -6.49
CA VAL A 200 0.14 -9.48 -6.41
C VAL A 200 -0.91 -9.28 -7.48
N ARG A 201 -1.71 -8.22 -7.29
CA ARG A 201 -2.52 -7.65 -8.37
C ARG A 201 -1.67 -6.74 -9.24
N GLY A 202 -1.90 -6.80 -10.56
CA GLY A 202 -1.16 -6.01 -11.55
C GLY A 202 -1.53 -4.53 -11.58
N ILE A 203 -1.36 -3.81 -10.47
CA ILE A 203 -1.61 -2.37 -10.35
C ILE A 203 -0.29 -1.58 -10.51
N PRO A 204 -0.32 -0.28 -10.90
CA PRO A 204 0.87 0.49 -11.26
C PRO A 204 2.02 0.44 -10.25
N ARG A 205 1.74 0.60 -8.95
CA ARG A 205 2.78 0.58 -7.90
C ARG A 205 3.49 -0.78 -7.74
N LYS A 206 2.97 -1.85 -8.38
CA LYS A 206 3.62 -3.16 -8.43
C LYS A 206 4.69 -3.24 -9.52
N ASN A 207 4.79 -2.22 -10.38
CA ASN A 207 5.88 -2.04 -11.32
C ASN A 207 6.16 -3.29 -12.19
N LEU A 208 5.12 -3.76 -12.89
CA LEU A 208 5.19 -4.98 -13.71
C LEU A 208 6.19 -4.87 -14.85
N GLY A 209 6.47 -3.66 -15.35
CA GLY A 209 7.51 -3.43 -16.33
C GLY A 209 8.89 -3.96 -15.86
N GLU A 210 9.21 -3.78 -14.58
CA GLU A 210 10.45 -4.29 -14.01
C GLU A 210 10.46 -5.84 -13.92
N LEU A 211 9.32 -6.46 -13.63
CA LEU A 211 9.21 -7.92 -13.69
C LEU A 211 9.45 -8.44 -15.12
N LEU A 212 8.89 -7.77 -16.13
CA LEU A 212 9.16 -8.10 -17.53
C LEU A 212 10.65 -8.00 -17.83
N LEU A 213 11.28 -6.91 -17.41
CA LEU A 213 12.72 -6.71 -17.58
C LEU A 213 13.53 -7.85 -16.94
N LEU A 214 13.28 -8.16 -15.67
CA LEU A 214 13.96 -9.22 -14.94
C LEU A 214 13.79 -10.59 -15.61
N SER A 215 12.65 -10.85 -16.26
CA SER A 215 12.39 -12.12 -16.93
C SER A 215 13.33 -12.41 -18.10
N ARG A 216 14.02 -11.39 -18.63
CA ARG A 216 15.01 -11.52 -19.71
C ARG A 216 16.19 -12.42 -19.30
N TRP A 217 16.54 -12.40 -18.02
CA TRP A 217 17.67 -13.16 -17.47
C TRP A 217 17.28 -14.49 -16.83
N LEU A 218 16.00 -14.85 -16.80
CA LEU A 218 15.61 -16.16 -16.28
C LEU A 218 16.15 -17.29 -17.16
N PRO A 219 16.63 -18.40 -16.59
CA PRO A 219 17.04 -19.58 -17.33
C PRO A 219 15.84 -20.20 -18.09
N PRO A 220 16.09 -21.05 -19.12
CA PRO A 220 15.00 -21.57 -19.97
C PRO A 220 13.92 -22.37 -19.24
N ASP A 221 14.25 -22.98 -18.12
CA ASP A 221 13.39 -23.79 -17.27
C ASP A 221 12.57 -22.99 -16.27
N LEU A 222 12.81 -21.66 -16.13
CA LEU A 222 12.04 -20.78 -15.25
C LEU A 222 11.17 -19.80 -16.05
N SER A 223 9.99 -19.52 -15.50
CA SER A 223 9.10 -18.45 -15.94
C SER A 223 8.61 -17.62 -14.75
N ALA A 224 8.25 -16.37 -14.98
CA ALA A 224 7.64 -15.56 -13.95
C ALA A 224 6.11 -15.60 -14.03
N ALA A 225 5.41 -15.35 -12.93
CA ALA A 225 3.94 -15.23 -12.92
C ALA A 225 3.45 -14.12 -12.00
N VAL A 226 2.44 -13.37 -12.47
CA VAL A 226 1.66 -12.41 -11.68
C VAL A 226 0.30 -13.02 -11.40
N THR A 227 -0.20 -12.90 -10.16
CA THR A 227 -1.38 -13.68 -9.77
C THR A 227 -2.71 -13.11 -10.26
N LEU A 228 -2.97 -11.81 -10.14
CA LEU A 228 -4.31 -11.28 -10.35
C LEU A 228 -4.32 -9.97 -11.18
N PRO A 229 -5.36 -9.76 -12.00
CA PRO A 229 -5.58 -8.48 -12.66
C PRO A 229 -5.99 -7.38 -11.65
N PRO A 230 -5.89 -6.11 -12.04
CA PRO A 230 -6.38 -5.01 -11.21
C PRO A 230 -7.90 -5.05 -11.04
N ASN A 231 -8.37 -4.71 -9.83
CA ASN A 231 -9.80 -4.54 -9.56
C ASN A 231 -10.33 -3.20 -10.08
N ASN A 232 -9.47 -2.16 -10.05
CA ASN A 232 -9.85 -0.82 -10.48
C ASN A 232 -9.85 -0.76 -12.02
N PRO A 233 -10.98 -0.35 -12.66
CA PRO A 233 -11.03 -0.21 -14.11
C PRO A 233 -9.99 0.75 -14.71
N ARG A 234 -9.53 1.75 -13.94
CA ARG A 234 -8.50 2.70 -14.38
C ARG A 234 -7.13 2.05 -14.59
N ASP A 235 -6.82 0.98 -13.84
CA ASP A 235 -5.53 0.32 -13.90
C ASP A 235 -5.48 -0.77 -14.99
N ARG A 236 -6.64 -1.16 -15.54
CA ARG A 236 -6.74 -2.22 -16.56
C ARG A 236 -5.99 -1.90 -17.85
N PRO A 237 -6.10 -0.69 -18.43
CA PRO A 237 -5.39 -0.39 -19.68
C PRO A 237 -3.88 -0.58 -19.58
N ILE A 238 -3.25 -0.14 -18.50
CA ILE A 238 -1.80 -0.33 -18.31
C ILE A 238 -1.45 -1.81 -18.08
N HIS A 239 -2.28 -2.55 -17.36
CA HIS A 239 -2.10 -4.00 -17.18
C HIS A 239 -2.14 -4.76 -18.49
N GLU A 240 -3.12 -4.44 -19.36
CA GLU A 240 -3.22 -5.06 -20.70
C GLU A 240 -2.08 -4.62 -21.62
N ALA A 241 -1.59 -3.38 -21.50
CA ALA A 241 -0.40 -2.93 -22.23
C ALA A 241 0.84 -3.77 -21.86
N TRP A 242 1.06 -4.05 -20.58
CA TRP A 242 2.15 -4.94 -20.13
C TRP A 242 1.99 -6.38 -20.67
N LYS A 243 0.77 -6.91 -20.71
CA LYS A 243 0.50 -8.23 -21.31
C LYS A 243 0.79 -8.24 -22.81
N SER A 244 0.46 -7.16 -23.53
CA SER A 244 0.77 -7.04 -24.96
C SER A 244 2.28 -6.99 -25.18
N LEU A 245 2.97 -6.13 -24.44
CA LEU A 245 4.42 -6.00 -24.54
C LEU A 245 5.15 -7.31 -24.20
N ALA A 246 4.68 -8.06 -23.21
CA ALA A 246 5.24 -9.37 -22.87
C ALA A 246 5.12 -10.36 -24.06
N ARG A 247 3.97 -10.38 -24.75
CA ARG A 247 3.78 -11.22 -25.94
C ARG A 247 4.65 -10.79 -27.12
N GLU A 248 4.73 -9.48 -27.36
CA GLU A 248 5.50 -8.89 -28.47
C GLU A 248 7.01 -9.08 -28.31
N THR A 249 7.51 -9.07 -27.07
CA THR A 249 8.92 -9.24 -26.74
C THR A 249 9.30 -10.71 -26.48
N GLY A 250 8.32 -11.59 -26.31
CA GLY A 250 8.57 -12.98 -25.92
C GLY A 250 9.02 -13.11 -24.47
N ALA A 251 8.73 -12.13 -23.60
CA ALA A 251 9.02 -12.20 -22.19
C ALA A 251 8.27 -13.37 -21.52
N ARG A 252 8.99 -14.17 -20.73
CA ARG A 252 8.43 -15.38 -20.08
C ARG A 252 7.72 -15.03 -18.79
N VAL A 253 6.59 -14.29 -18.90
CA VAL A 253 5.76 -13.85 -17.78
C VAL A 253 4.31 -14.26 -18.03
N PHE A 254 3.77 -15.07 -17.13
CA PHE A 254 2.36 -15.44 -17.12
C PHE A 254 1.57 -14.42 -16.28
N PHE A 255 0.60 -13.79 -16.91
CA PHE A 255 -0.30 -12.87 -16.22
C PHE A 255 -1.56 -13.59 -15.76
N ASP A 256 -2.13 -13.09 -14.65
CA ASP A 256 -3.42 -13.51 -14.11
C ASP A 256 -3.46 -15.01 -13.72
N ALA A 257 -2.31 -15.59 -13.36
CA ALA A 257 -2.15 -17.01 -13.04
C ALA A 257 -3.09 -17.49 -11.90
N GLY A 258 -3.45 -16.60 -10.99
CA GLY A 258 -4.39 -16.90 -9.91
C GLY A 258 -5.87 -17.01 -10.32
N LEU A 259 -6.20 -16.76 -11.60
CA LEU A 259 -7.55 -17.05 -12.13
C LEU A 259 -7.73 -18.52 -12.49
N SER A 260 -6.64 -19.24 -12.76
CA SER A 260 -6.64 -20.65 -13.16
C SER A 260 -6.02 -21.60 -12.13
N SER A 261 -5.30 -21.09 -11.15
CA SER A 261 -4.62 -21.86 -10.13
C SER A 261 -4.80 -21.23 -8.75
N SER A 262 -4.89 -22.04 -7.70
CA SER A 262 -4.90 -21.50 -6.35
C SER A 262 -3.54 -20.90 -5.98
N LEU A 263 -3.52 -19.98 -5.01
CA LEU A 263 -2.26 -19.39 -4.53
C LEU A 263 -1.33 -20.47 -3.95
N ASP A 264 -1.88 -21.49 -3.29
CA ASP A 264 -1.10 -22.58 -2.71
C ASP A 264 -0.48 -23.47 -3.80
N ASP A 265 -1.20 -23.75 -4.92
CA ASP A 265 -0.65 -24.46 -6.07
C ASP A 265 0.49 -23.67 -6.75
N LEU A 266 0.33 -22.35 -6.85
CA LEU A 266 1.40 -21.49 -7.37
C LEU A 266 2.62 -21.51 -6.46
N TYR A 267 2.45 -21.39 -5.14
CA TYR A 267 3.56 -21.50 -4.19
C TYR A 267 4.24 -22.88 -4.22
N ALA A 268 3.49 -23.96 -4.44
CA ALA A 268 4.05 -25.31 -4.53
C ALA A 268 4.99 -25.50 -5.73
N ARG A 269 4.97 -24.59 -6.71
CA ARG A 269 5.87 -24.55 -7.88
C ARG A 269 6.91 -23.43 -7.77
N THR A 270 6.83 -22.60 -6.74
CA THR A 270 7.65 -21.39 -6.64
C THR A 270 9.07 -21.72 -6.18
N ARG A 271 10.06 -21.33 -6.98
CA ARG A 271 11.48 -21.33 -6.61
C ARG A 271 11.84 -20.09 -5.78
N THR A 272 11.36 -18.94 -6.22
CA THR A 272 11.64 -17.64 -5.59
C THR A 272 10.41 -16.74 -5.76
N VAL A 273 10.03 -16.03 -4.71
CA VAL A 273 9.09 -14.91 -4.82
C VAL A 273 9.85 -13.67 -5.22
N VAL A 274 9.33 -12.95 -6.20
CA VAL A 274 9.89 -11.66 -6.61
C VAL A 274 8.99 -10.51 -6.15
N THR A 275 9.58 -9.39 -5.76
CA THR A 275 8.86 -8.14 -5.54
C THR A 275 9.54 -7.01 -6.30
N THR A 276 8.85 -6.43 -7.26
CA THR A 276 9.26 -5.23 -8.00
C THR A 276 8.49 -3.99 -7.57
N SER A 277 7.68 -4.12 -6.50
CA SER A 277 6.89 -3.00 -5.96
C SER A 277 7.76 -1.79 -5.67
N VAL A 278 7.33 -0.62 -6.11
CA VAL A 278 7.94 0.68 -5.77
C VAL A 278 7.30 1.32 -4.55
N LYS A 279 6.14 0.81 -4.12
CA LYS A 279 5.42 1.27 -2.94
C LYS A 279 4.54 0.19 -2.31
N GLU A 280 4.65 0.06 -1.00
CA GLU A 280 3.82 -0.83 -0.17
C GLU A 280 3.41 -0.12 1.13
N GLY A 281 2.20 -0.43 1.62
CA GLY A 281 1.77 0.04 2.92
C GLY A 281 2.29 -0.83 4.07
N PHE A 282 2.36 -2.16 3.87
CA PHE A 282 2.80 -3.09 4.91
C PHE A 282 3.86 -4.10 4.46
N GLY A 283 3.71 -4.71 3.27
CA GLY A 283 4.71 -5.63 2.74
C GLY A 283 4.42 -7.12 2.95
N PHE A 284 3.18 -7.55 2.77
CA PHE A 284 2.85 -8.99 2.73
C PHE A 284 3.71 -9.79 1.75
N SER A 285 4.14 -9.16 0.64
CA SER A 285 5.04 -9.78 -0.35
C SER A 285 6.41 -10.16 0.20
N PHE A 286 6.78 -9.72 1.39
CA PHE A 286 7.99 -10.12 2.10
C PHE A 286 7.69 -11.17 3.18
N LEU A 287 6.64 -10.96 3.97
CA LEU A 287 6.35 -11.82 5.13
C LEU A 287 5.69 -13.15 4.77
N GLU A 288 4.79 -13.18 3.77
CA GLU A 288 4.12 -14.44 3.36
C GLU A 288 5.10 -15.46 2.77
N PRO A 289 6.06 -15.09 1.90
CA PRO A 289 7.11 -16.02 1.46
C PRO A 289 7.99 -16.51 2.61
N LEU A 290 8.41 -15.62 3.53
CA LEU A 290 9.18 -16.00 4.71
C LEU A 290 8.44 -17.06 5.54
N ALA A 291 7.14 -16.86 5.79
CA ALA A 291 6.31 -17.82 6.51
C ALA A 291 6.18 -19.18 5.82
N ARG A 292 6.48 -19.24 4.51
CA ARG A 292 6.48 -20.46 3.69
C ARG A 292 7.89 -21.02 3.44
N GLY A 293 8.93 -20.37 3.97
CA GLY A 293 10.32 -20.74 3.74
C GLY A 293 10.78 -20.56 2.28
N VAL A 294 10.11 -19.65 1.52
CA VAL A 294 10.42 -19.40 0.11
C VAL A 294 11.35 -18.18 0.00
N PRO A 295 12.44 -18.28 -0.78
CA PRO A 295 13.33 -17.16 -1.06
C PRO A 295 12.60 -15.93 -1.62
N VAL A 296 13.09 -14.73 -1.27
CA VAL A 296 12.55 -13.45 -1.77
C VAL A 296 13.65 -12.67 -2.46
N ALA A 297 13.43 -12.36 -3.73
CA ALA A 297 14.28 -11.48 -4.53
C ALA A 297 13.54 -10.21 -4.94
N GLY A 298 14.27 -9.19 -5.35
CA GLY A 298 13.66 -8.01 -5.93
C GLY A 298 14.04 -6.71 -5.25
N ARG A 299 13.10 -5.77 -5.22
CA ARG A 299 13.35 -4.38 -4.80
C ARG A 299 13.27 -4.21 -3.29
N ARG A 300 14.28 -3.54 -2.73
CA ARG A 300 14.29 -3.07 -1.35
C ARG A 300 13.37 -1.85 -1.19
N LEU A 301 12.45 -1.90 -0.25
CA LEU A 301 11.53 -0.81 0.05
C LEU A 301 11.89 -0.15 1.39
N ALA A 302 12.40 1.07 1.34
CA ALA A 302 12.78 1.85 2.52
C ALA A 302 11.59 2.20 3.44
N SER A 303 10.36 2.13 2.92
CA SER A 303 9.14 2.39 3.71
C SER A 303 8.69 1.23 4.59
N VAL A 304 9.16 0.00 4.33
CA VAL A 304 8.64 -1.23 4.96
C VAL A 304 9.74 -2.05 5.62
N LEU A 305 10.86 -2.27 4.93
CA LEU A 305 11.92 -3.18 5.38
C LEU A 305 12.59 -2.80 6.70
N PRO A 306 12.79 -1.52 7.05
CA PRO A 306 13.41 -1.17 8.32
C PRO A 306 12.73 -1.77 9.55
N ASP A 307 11.40 -1.92 9.52
CA ASP A 307 10.67 -2.55 10.63
C ASP A 307 10.91 -4.06 10.70
N PHE A 308 11.00 -4.73 9.56
CA PHE A 308 11.30 -6.16 9.48
C PHE A 308 12.75 -6.44 9.90
N GLU A 309 13.68 -5.61 9.46
CA GLU A 309 15.09 -5.70 9.84
C GLU A 309 15.31 -5.42 11.34
N ALA A 310 14.58 -4.45 11.89
CA ALA A 310 14.58 -4.20 13.34
C ALA A 310 14.00 -5.37 14.14
N ALA A 311 13.08 -6.14 13.56
CA ALA A 311 12.57 -7.39 14.13
C ALA A 311 13.53 -8.59 13.93
N GLY A 312 14.66 -8.42 13.24
CA GLY A 312 15.64 -9.47 12.99
C GLY A 312 15.45 -10.25 11.69
N ILE A 313 14.58 -9.80 10.78
CA ILE A 313 14.36 -10.45 9.48
C ILE A 313 15.37 -9.91 8.45
N SER A 314 16.07 -10.81 7.75
CA SER A 314 17.02 -10.47 6.70
C SER A 314 16.59 -11.00 5.35
N TYR A 315 16.72 -10.17 4.31
CA TYR A 315 16.40 -10.51 2.92
C TYR A 315 17.63 -10.31 2.02
N PRO A 316 18.49 -11.34 1.86
CA PRO A 316 19.74 -11.20 1.12
C PRO A 316 19.58 -11.01 -0.40
N GLY A 317 18.39 -11.32 -0.96
CA GLY A 317 18.10 -11.22 -2.39
C GLY A 317 17.56 -9.87 -2.87
N LEU A 318 17.62 -8.81 -2.04
CA LEU A 318 17.06 -7.51 -2.41
C LEU A 318 18.12 -6.54 -2.93
N TYR A 319 17.76 -5.83 -4.03
CA TYR A 319 18.54 -4.72 -4.58
C TYR A 319 17.87 -3.36 -4.30
N SER A 320 18.69 -2.32 -4.19
CA SER A 320 18.20 -0.95 -3.92
C SER A 320 17.78 -0.19 -5.18
N ALA A 321 18.39 -0.49 -6.32
CA ALA A 321 18.10 0.16 -7.59
C ALA A 321 18.42 -0.78 -8.76
N LEU A 322 17.72 -0.59 -9.87
CA LEU A 322 18.00 -1.22 -11.16
C LEU A 322 18.36 -0.12 -12.16
N ARG A 323 19.66 0.14 -12.33
CA ARG A 323 20.18 1.27 -13.09
C ARG A 323 20.02 1.08 -14.58
N VAL A 324 19.35 2.04 -15.23
CA VAL A 324 19.12 2.02 -16.68
C VAL A 324 20.30 2.66 -17.40
N PRO A 325 20.94 1.94 -18.35
CA PRO A 325 21.98 2.53 -19.20
C PRO A 325 21.45 3.66 -20.07
N GLU A 326 22.35 4.55 -20.48
CA GLU A 326 22.01 5.62 -21.44
C GLU A 326 21.54 5.05 -22.79
N GLY A 327 20.67 5.78 -23.48
CA GLY A 327 20.22 5.46 -24.83
C GLY A 327 19.13 4.37 -24.90
N LEU A 328 18.72 3.79 -23.78
CA LEU A 328 17.66 2.75 -23.78
C LEU A 328 16.24 3.31 -23.73
N PHE A 329 16.08 4.60 -23.47
CA PHE A 329 14.80 5.31 -23.51
C PHE A 329 15.01 6.77 -23.90
N ASN A 330 13.96 7.47 -24.28
CA ASN A 330 14.01 8.90 -24.59
C ASN A 330 14.05 9.72 -23.29
N ARG A 331 15.29 10.07 -22.86
CA ARG A 331 15.53 10.78 -21.61
C ARG A 331 14.85 12.15 -21.58
N GLU A 332 14.91 12.92 -22.67
CA GLU A 332 14.33 14.28 -22.75
C GLU A 332 12.79 14.24 -22.61
N ALA A 333 12.15 13.29 -23.28
CA ALA A 333 10.72 13.07 -23.16
C ALA A 333 10.31 12.67 -21.74
N PHE A 334 11.07 11.76 -21.11
CA PHE A 334 10.84 11.38 -19.71
C PHE A 334 11.03 12.57 -18.76
N GLU A 335 12.10 13.35 -18.91
CA GLU A 335 12.33 14.54 -18.09
C GLU A 335 11.17 15.53 -18.20
N THR A 336 10.65 15.76 -19.40
CA THR A 336 9.48 16.62 -19.63
C THR A 336 8.24 16.14 -18.86
N ARG A 337 7.95 14.83 -18.93
CA ARG A 337 6.83 14.23 -18.19
C ARG A 337 7.04 14.26 -16.68
N LEU A 338 8.26 13.98 -16.21
CA LEU A 338 8.62 14.08 -14.80
C LEU A 338 8.39 15.49 -14.25
N TYR A 339 8.80 16.54 -15.01
CA TYR A 339 8.54 17.91 -14.62
C TYR A 339 7.06 18.22 -14.52
N ALA A 340 6.25 17.76 -15.46
CA ALA A 340 4.80 17.95 -15.44
C ALA A 340 4.15 17.29 -14.21
N VAL A 341 4.62 16.11 -13.82
CA VAL A 341 4.17 15.40 -12.62
C VAL A 341 4.53 16.19 -11.35
N LEU A 342 5.78 16.60 -11.20
CA LEU A 342 6.25 17.34 -10.01
C LEU A 342 5.54 18.70 -9.87
N GLU A 343 5.25 19.37 -10.98
CA GLU A 343 4.47 20.61 -10.97
C GLU A 343 3.01 20.36 -10.61
N SER A 344 2.43 19.24 -11.06
CA SER A 344 1.07 18.83 -10.65
C SER A 344 0.98 18.58 -9.15
N VAL A 345 1.97 17.84 -8.59
CA VAL A 345 2.08 17.64 -7.14
C VAL A 345 2.22 18.97 -6.40
N SER A 346 3.09 19.86 -6.90
CA SER A 346 3.32 21.19 -6.29
C SER A 346 2.03 22.02 -6.24
N ARG A 347 1.25 22.02 -7.32
CA ARG A 347 -0.06 22.71 -7.38
C ARG A 347 -1.06 22.07 -6.42
N ALA A 348 -1.12 20.75 -6.34
CA ALA A 348 -2.02 20.06 -5.42
C ALA A 348 -1.70 20.36 -3.96
N VAL A 349 -0.41 20.39 -3.59
CA VAL A 349 0.05 20.75 -2.24
C VAL A 349 -0.32 22.22 -1.92
N ALA A 350 -0.04 23.14 -2.84
CA ALA A 350 -0.38 24.54 -2.64
C ALA A 350 -1.89 24.77 -2.48
N ALA A 351 -2.71 24.08 -3.27
CA ALA A 351 -4.15 24.12 -3.15
C ALA A 351 -4.65 23.53 -1.81
N ALA A 352 -4.05 22.41 -1.38
CA ALA A 352 -4.41 21.75 -0.14
C ALA A 352 -4.09 22.56 1.12
N LEU A 353 -3.04 23.38 1.07
CA LEU A 353 -2.59 24.22 2.18
C LEU A 353 -3.08 25.67 2.08
N GLY A 354 -3.65 26.07 0.93
CA GLY A 354 -4.02 27.46 0.67
C GLY A 354 -2.85 28.40 0.36
N HIS A 355 -1.62 27.87 0.34
CA HIS A 355 -0.40 28.59 0.00
C HIS A 355 0.70 27.63 -0.45
N ARG A 356 1.72 28.13 -1.17
CA ARG A 356 2.91 27.33 -1.53
C ARG A 356 3.92 27.39 -0.38
N PRO A 357 4.21 26.27 0.32
CA PRO A 357 5.19 26.29 1.41
C PRO A 357 6.62 26.47 0.88
N SER A 358 7.48 27.18 1.64
CA SER A 358 8.84 27.51 1.24
C SER A 358 9.74 26.30 0.96
N TRP A 359 9.51 25.19 1.67
CA TRP A 359 10.28 23.94 1.50
C TRP A 359 9.94 23.15 0.24
N LEU A 360 8.82 23.44 -0.43
CA LEU A 360 8.28 22.60 -1.50
C LEU A 360 9.16 22.61 -2.76
N ALA A 361 9.67 23.79 -3.15
CA ALA A 361 10.53 23.91 -4.35
C ALA A 361 11.80 23.08 -4.18
N GLU A 362 12.50 23.25 -3.06
CA GLU A 362 13.71 22.47 -2.74
C GLU A 362 13.42 20.96 -2.70
N ARG A 363 12.25 20.55 -2.17
CA ARG A 363 11.85 19.15 -2.13
C ARG A 363 11.65 18.58 -3.53
N MET A 364 10.97 19.29 -4.43
CA MET A 364 10.78 18.85 -5.81
C MET A 364 12.11 18.76 -6.58
N ASP A 365 13.03 19.68 -6.34
CA ASP A 365 14.38 19.61 -6.90
C ASP A 365 15.16 18.39 -6.42
N ARG A 366 15.08 18.06 -5.13
CA ARG A 366 15.70 16.83 -4.60
C ARG A 366 15.11 15.57 -5.23
N VAL A 367 13.79 15.52 -5.42
CA VAL A 367 13.12 14.39 -6.10
C VAL A 367 13.62 14.27 -7.54
N ARG A 368 13.71 15.38 -8.27
CA ARG A 368 14.24 15.40 -9.63
C ARG A 368 15.68 14.89 -9.71
N GLN A 369 16.55 15.36 -8.80
CA GLN A 369 17.94 14.91 -8.72
C GLN A 369 18.06 13.42 -8.40
N ALA A 370 17.22 12.92 -7.48
CA ALA A 370 17.17 11.50 -7.13
C ALA A 370 16.62 10.63 -8.27
N ALA A 371 15.69 11.16 -9.07
CA ALA A 371 15.12 10.47 -10.24
C ALA A 371 16.10 10.35 -11.41
N LEU A 372 17.03 11.31 -11.55
CA LEU A 372 17.94 11.43 -12.68
C LEU A 372 19.41 11.60 -12.22
N PRO A 373 19.94 10.62 -11.46
CA PRO A 373 21.32 10.69 -11.01
C PRO A 373 22.31 10.47 -12.17
N PRO A 374 23.57 10.92 -12.03
CA PRO A 374 24.59 10.77 -13.08
C PRO A 374 24.87 9.34 -13.52
N GLU A 375 24.71 8.37 -12.63
CA GLU A 375 24.91 6.95 -12.90
C GLU A 375 23.75 6.29 -13.69
N GLY A 376 22.72 7.05 -14.03
CA GLY A 376 21.51 6.60 -14.71
C GLY A 376 20.33 6.44 -13.76
N PRO A 377 19.10 6.64 -14.25
CA PRO A 377 17.89 6.52 -13.44
C PRO A 377 17.69 5.08 -12.96
N ASP A 378 16.99 4.95 -11.84
CA ASP A 378 16.45 3.67 -11.44
C ASP A 378 15.22 3.32 -12.31
N PHE A 379 15.13 2.09 -12.82
CA PHE A 379 14.03 1.62 -13.64
C PHE A 379 12.67 1.81 -12.96
N GLY A 380 12.60 1.61 -11.64
CA GLY A 380 11.38 1.80 -10.85
C GLY A 380 10.88 3.24 -10.73
N VAL A 381 11.70 4.23 -11.13
CA VAL A 381 11.31 5.65 -11.16
C VAL A 381 10.78 6.07 -12.54
N LEU A 382 11.14 5.32 -13.60
CA LEU A 382 10.65 5.61 -14.95
C LEU A 382 9.13 5.46 -15.03
N ASP A 383 8.49 6.29 -15.83
CA ASP A 383 7.07 6.10 -16.19
C ASP A 383 6.90 4.91 -17.13
N ALA A 384 5.65 4.51 -17.34
CA ALA A 384 5.33 3.32 -18.13
C ALA A 384 5.84 3.40 -19.57
N GLU A 385 5.88 4.59 -20.17
CA GLU A 385 6.36 4.81 -21.54
C GLU A 385 7.88 4.60 -21.63
N ALA A 386 8.65 5.24 -20.74
CA ALA A 386 10.10 5.07 -20.70
C ALA A 386 10.51 3.64 -20.31
N GLN A 387 9.73 2.98 -19.43
CA GLN A 387 9.92 1.55 -19.12
C GLN A 387 9.69 0.68 -20.36
N ALA A 388 8.62 0.92 -21.11
CA ALA A 388 8.30 0.16 -22.34
C ALA A 388 9.39 0.33 -23.40
N GLU A 389 9.87 1.55 -23.65
CA GLU A 389 10.99 1.82 -24.56
C GLU A 389 12.26 1.06 -24.16
N ALA A 390 12.62 1.09 -22.86
CA ALA A 390 13.79 0.36 -22.36
C ALA A 390 13.63 -1.15 -22.52
N LEU A 391 12.45 -1.69 -22.23
CA LEU A 391 12.11 -3.11 -22.41
C LEU A 391 12.25 -3.54 -23.87
N GLU A 392 11.64 -2.79 -24.80
CA GLU A 392 11.72 -3.13 -26.23
C GLU A 392 13.17 -3.20 -26.71
N ARG A 393 14.02 -2.27 -26.29
CA ARG A 393 15.44 -2.30 -26.62
C ARG A 393 16.15 -3.50 -26.02
N VAL A 394 15.93 -3.80 -24.74
CA VAL A 394 16.58 -4.97 -24.07
C VAL A 394 16.20 -6.30 -24.70
N PHE A 395 14.99 -6.41 -25.24
CA PHE A 395 14.55 -7.66 -25.88
C PHE A 395 14.89 -7.75 -27.37
N ARG A 396 15.06 -6.62 -28.07
CA ARG A 396 15.32 -6.59 -29.52
C ARG A 396 16.77 -6.33 -29.91
N ASP A 397 17.51 -5.58 -29.08
CA ASP A 397 18.92 -5.26 -29.33
C ASP A 397 19.81 -6.27 -28.60
N PRO A 398 20.67 -7.04 -29.31
CA PRO A 398 21.54 -8.04 -28.71
C PRO A 398 22.57 -7.48 -27.74
N ASP A 399 22.95 -6.21 -27.84
CA ASP A 399 23.97 -5.58 -27.00
C ASP A 399 23.39 -4.94 -25.73
N ALA A 400 22.10 -4.60 -25.74
CA ALA A 400 21.44 -3.94 -24.62
C ALA A 400 21.45 -4.77 -23.31
N PRO A 401 21.23 -6.10 -23.30
CA PRO A 401 21.35 -6.91 -22.08
C PRO A 401 22.72 -6.81 -21.42
N SER A 402 23.80 -6.84 -22.20
CA SER A 402 25.16 -6.73 -21.68
C SER A 402 25.43 -5.38 -21.02
N SER A 403 24.90 -4.30 -21.57
CA SER A 403 25.01 -2.95 -20.97
C SER A 403 24.24 -2.84 -19.66
N PHE A 404 23.08 -3.50 -19.55
CA PHE A 404 22.33 -3.61 -18.29
C PHE A 404 23.07 -4.42 -17.23
N GLU A 405 23.62 -5.57 -17.60
CA GLU A 405 24.40 -6.43 -16.67
C GLU A 405 25.63 -5.71 -16.14
N ALA A 406 26.33 -4.93 -16.98
CA ALA A 406 27.50 -4.18 -16.56
C ALA A 406 27.18 -3.18 -15.44
N ARG A 407 25.99 -2.60 -15.46
CA ARG A 407 25.47 -1.68 -14.42
C ARG A 407 24.84 -2.39 -13.24
N ASN A 408 24.30 -3.60 -13.45
CA ASN A 408 23.52 -4.36 -12.49
C ASN A 408 24.00 -5.81 -12.45
N PRO A 409 25.18 -6.11 -11.90
CA PRO A 409 25.78 -7.46 -11.96
C PRO A 409 24.91 -8.58 -11.35
N PHE A 410 24.02 -8.23 -10.43
CA PHE A 410 23.09 -9.17 -9.80
C PHE A 410 22.09 -9.80 -10.80
N LEU A 411 21.88 -9.20 -11.97
CA LEU A 411 20.93 -9.70 -12.98
C LEU A 411 21.24 -11.12 -13.46
N ARG A 412 22.50 -11.56 -13.40
CA ARG A 412 22.92 -12.90 -13.84
C ARG A 412 22.34 -14.05 -13.04
N SER A 413 21.94 -13.78 -11.79
CA SER A 413 21.46 -14.82 -10.87
C SER A 413 20.45 -14.29 -9.85
N TRP A 414 19.72 -13.22 -10.18
CA TRP A 414 18.81 -12.54 -9.26
C TRP A 414 17.73 -13.45 -8.65
N TRP A 415 17.40 -14.55 -9.30
CA TRP A 415 16.45 -15.56 -8.84
C TRP A 415 17.08 -16.64 -7.94
N GLU A 416 18.41 -16.72 -7.85
CA GLU A 416 19.16 -17.69 -7.05
C GLU A 416 19.61 -17.07 -5.74
N VAL A 417 18.64 -16.85 -4.87
CA VAL A 417 18.90 -16.21 -3.57
C VAL A 417 18.61 -17.20 -2.45
N PRO A 418 19.33 -17.12 -1.33
CA PRO A 418 19.03 -17.95 -0.17
C PRO A 418 17.67 -17.55 0.42
N PRO A 419 17.01 -18.46 1.18
CA PRO A 419 15.84 -18.11 1.97
C PRO A 419 16.14 -16.94 2.90
N PRO A 420 15.13 -16.12 3.23
CA PRO A 420 15.28 -15.08 4.23
C PRO A 420 15.46 -15.70 5.62
N ASP A 421 16.21 -15.00 6.48
CA ASP A 421 16.42 -15.38 7.88
C ASP A 421 15.44 -14.64 8.80
N GLY A 422 15.28 -15.13 10.04
CA GLY A 422 14.48 -14.48 11.08
C GLY A 422 13.02 -14.92 11.09
N SER A 423 12.74 -16.17 10.73
CA SER A 423 11.37 -16.72 10.75
C SER A 423 10.71 -16.70 12.13
N GLU A 424 11.48 -16.70 13.22
CA GLU A 424 11.00 -16.55 14.60
C GLU A 424 10.31 -15.19 14.83
N ALA A 425 10.74 -14.14 14.11
CA ALA A 425 10.11 -12.82 14.19
C ALA A 425 8.69 -12.79 13.59
N LEU A 426 8.29 -13.83 12.85
CA LEU A 426 6.93 -13.92 12.31
C LEU A 426 5.85 -14.00 13.40
N GLU A 427 6.22 -14.42 14.61
CA GLU A 427 5.29 -14.44 15.75
C GLU A 427 4.76 -13.04 16.06
N GLU A 428 5.57 -11.99 15.85
CA GLU A 428 5.14 -10.59 16.02
C GLU A 428 4.00 -10.19 15.06
N TYR A 429 3.86 -10.91 13.95
CA TYR A 429 2.83 -10.71 12.91
C TYR A 429 1.78 -11.82 12.93
N SER A 430 1.81 -12.71 13.92
CA SER A 430 0.79 -13.76 14.06
C SER A 430 -0.60 -13.16 14.29
N PRO A 431 -1.68 -13.83 13.88
CA PRO A 431 -3.05 -13.39 14.18
C PRO A 431 -3.36 -13.27 15.67
N ALA A 432 -2.68 -14.05 16.51
CA ALA A 432 -2.82 -13.96 17.96
C ALA A 432 -2.17 -12.67 18.48
N ARG A 433 -0.89 -12.47 18.19
CA ARG A 433 -0.14 -11.30 18.67
C ARG A 433 -0.71 -9.97 18.16
N CYS A 434 -1.08 -9.92 16.87
CA CYS A 434 -1.74 -8.74 16.31
C CYS A 434 -3.13 -8.51 16.92
N GLY A 435 -3.86 -9.60 17.25
CA GLY A 435 -5.14 -9.53 17.96
C GLY A 435 -5.00 -8.94 19.36
N ASP A 436 -3.99 -9.36 20.12
CA ASP A 436 -3.70 -8.81 21.46
C ASP A 436 -3.41 -7.30 21.39
N ARG A 437 -2.54 -6.88 20.47
CA ARG A 437 -2.25 -5.45 20.21
C ARG A 437 -3.50 -4.65 19.85
N LEU A 438 -4.40 -5.25 19.06
CA LEU A 438 -5.67 -4.61 18.69
C LEU A 438 -6.55 -4.39 19.91
N VAL A 439 -6.69 -5.39 20.78
CA VAL A 439 -7.47 -5.30 22.03
C VAL A 439 -6.88 -4.21 22.94
N GLU A 440 -5.57 -4.22 23.14
CA GLU A 440 -4.88 -3.17 23.92
C GLU A 440 -5.11 -1.77 23.33
N ALA A 441 -5.08 -1.61 21.99
CA ALA A 441 -5.37 -0.32 21.34
C ALA A 441 -6.82 0.13 21.60
N TYR A 442 -7.78 -0.81 21.62
CA TYR A 442 -9.16 -0.52 21.99
C TYR A 442 -9.30 -0.09 23.45
N GLU A 443 -8.64 -0.80 24.37
CA GLU A 443 -8.65 -0.46 25.79
C GLU A 443 -8.09 0.95 26.02
N ARG A 444 -6.95 1.28 25.38
CA ARG A 444 -6.37 2.63 25.42
C ARG A 444 -7.33 3.67 24.82
N THR A 445 -8.03 3.34 23.74
CA THR A 445 -9.00 4.25 23.09
C THR A 445 -10.22 4.52 23.98
N VAL A 446 -10.67 3.53 24.73
CA VAL A 446 -11.78 3.70 25.71
C VAL A 446 -11.33 4.49 26.93
N ALA A 447 -10.13 4.20 27.45
CA ALA A 447 -9.59 4.82 28.67
C ALA A 447 -9.20 6.29 28.49
N SER A 448 -8.72 6.70 27.31
CA SER A 448 -8.28 8.06 27.03
C SER A 448 -9.36 8.89 26.34
N VAL A 449 -9.61 10.10 26.87
CA VAL A 449 -10.10 11.18 26.01
C VAL A 449 -8.89 11.61 25.21
N GLY A 450 -8.90 11.41 23.87
CA GLY A 450 -7.77 11.84 23.03
C GLY A 450 -7.34 13.26 23.38
N SER A 451 -6.04 13.55 23.24
CA SER A 451 -5.44 14.84 23.64
C SER A 451 -6.06 16.08 22.97
N GLY A 452 -7.04 15.90 22.08
CA GLY A 452 -7.61 16.97 21.27
C GLY A 452 -6.68 17.40 20.12
N SER A 453 -5.49 16.81 20.01
CA SER A 453 -4.56 17.09 18.91
C SER A 453 -5.02 16.44 17.60
N THR A 454 -4.65 17.05 16.49
CA THR A 454 -4.83 16.54 15.13
C THR A 454 -3.50 16.67 14.39
N PRO A 455 -3.15 15.73 13.48
CA PRO A 455 -1.92 15.89 12.72
C PRO A 455 -1.91 17.18 11.92
N ASP A 456 -0.84 17.97 12.04
CA ASP A 456 -0.60 19.11 11.15
C ASP A 456 -0.37 18.63 9.72
N ARG A 457 -1.19 19.08 8.81
CA ARG A 457 -1.18 18.59 7.43
C ARG A 457 0.05 19.04 6.65
N ALA A 458 0.59 20.23 6.94
CA ALA A 458 1.79 20.72 6.27
C ALA A 458 3.04 19.93 6.72
N ALA A 459 3.11 19.62 8.02
CA ALA A 459 4.16 18.77 8.57
C ALA A 459 4.05 17.33 8.04
N LEU A 460 2.84 16.75 7.94
CA LEU A 460 2.62 15.42 7.38
C LEU A 460 3.03 15.35 5.89
N LEU A 461 2.65 16.34 5.08
CA LEU A 461 3.11 16.48 3.69
C LEU A 461 4.65 16.55 3.62
N ARG A 462 5.26 17.34 4.49
CA ARG A 462 6.73 17.45 4.55
C ARG A 462 7.40 16.14 4.93
N ALA A 463 6.81 15.35 5.83
CA ALA A 463 7.33 14.06 6.26
C ALA A 463 7.17 12.96 5.20
N LEU A 464 6.08 12.97 4.41
CA LEU A 464 5.74 11.89 3.48
C LEU A 464 6.16 12.16 2.02
N LEU A 465 6.30 13.43 1.60
CA LEU A 465 6.79 13.78 0.25
C LEU A 465 8.33 13.70 0.19
N VAL A 466 8.90 12.55 0.51
CA VAL A 466 10.35 12.31 0.43
C VAL A 466 10.73 11.64 -0.89
N PRO A 467 11.96 11.85 -1.42
CA PRO A 467 12.39 11.26 -2.70
C PRO A 467 12.21 9.73 -2.76
N GLU A 468 12.48 9.03 -1.66
CA GLU A 468 12.39 7.58 -1.55
C GLU A 468 10.96 7.04 -1.68
N GLY A 469 9.94 7.88 -1.46
CA GLY A 469 8.53 7.55 -1.66
C GLY A 469 8.00 7.90 -3.04
N PHE A 470 8.78 8.62 -3.85
CA PHE A 470 8.37 9.02 -5.18
C PHE A 470 8.44 7.86 -6.18
N PHE A 471 7.41 7.72 -6.99
CA PHE A 471 7.39 6.83 -8.15
C PHE A 471 6.51 7.42 -9.24
N CYS A 472 6.93 7.25 -10.49
CA CYS A 472 6.23 7.79 -11.66
C CYS A 472 5.24 6.82 -12.33
N PRO A 473 5.29 5.48 -12.17
CA PRO A 473 4.57 4.52 -13.01
C PRO A 473 3.04 4.57 -12.96
N GLY A 474 2.42 5.55 -12.40
CA GLY A 474 0.97 5.61 -12.31
C GLY A 474 0.40 7.01 -12.11
N LEU A 475 1.22 8.02 -12.32
CA LEU A 475 0.81 9.42 -12.25
C LEU A 475 0.42 9.96 -13.62
#